data_182c141203f66e2c42998603b89bc9f8
#
_entry.id   182c141203f66e2c42998603b89bc9f8
#
_cell.length_a   1.000
_cell.length_b   1.000
_cell.length_c   1.000
_cell.angle_alpha   90.00
_cell.angle_beta   90.00
_cell.angle_gamma   90.00
#
_symmetry.space_group_name_H-M   'P 1'
#
loop_
_entity.id
_entity.type
_entity.pdbx_description
1 polymer ?
#
loop_
_entity_poly.entity_id
_entity_poly.type
_entity_poly.pdbx_seq_one_letter_code
_entity_poly.pdbx_strand_id
1 'polypeptide(L)'
;MKLSELMQGKTPSPEYAGIATNDDFVLAVATTATSGGTAVEDGDYDVVQAGVTHHEGSIDSETDDKQYIRTGKQTTRTGAQRTFSIEGDRMVGDVFQDWALSNVIKFGVGSTVVRPYIYFNILTGAGEKGDLMFDVQDDQSGDAGENAGFSIDAHSTATPADYTYTPPAGA
;
A
#
# COMPACT_ATOMS: atom_id res chain seq x y z
N MET A 1 -11.26 -0.90 -9.11
CA MET A 1 -10.91 0.15 -10.13
C MET A 1 -9.45 0.01 -10.49
N LYS A 2 -9.11 0.13 -11.77
CA LYS A 2 -7.71 0.12 -12.21
C LYS A 2 -7.06 1.48 -12.03
N LEU A 3 -5.74 1.50 -11.83
CA LEU A 3 -4.97 2.75 -11.69
C LEU A 3 -5.07 3.62 -12.95
N SER A 4 -5.11 3.02 -14.14
CA SER A 4 -5.32 3.72 -15.40
C SER A 4 -6.66 4.48 -15.46
N GLU A 5 -7.71 3.93 -14.86
CA GLU A 5 -9.03 4.57 -14.78
C GLU A 5 -9.02 5.75 -13.80
N LEU A 6 -8.39 5.57 -12.62
CA LEU A 6 -8.25 6.63 -11.62
C LEU A 6 -7.47 7.83 -12.16
N MET A 7 -6.43 7.57 -12.94
CA MET A 7 -5.52 8.59 -13.47
C MET A 7 -5.98 9.22 -14.78
N GLN A 8 -7.11 8.76 -15.35
CA GLN A 8 -7.64 9.31 -16.58
C GLN A 8 -7.92 10.82 -16.45
N GLY A 9 -7.31 11.62 -17.31
CA GLY A 9 -7.44 13.08 -17.30
C GLY A 9 -6.71 13.80 -16.16
N LYS A 10 -5.92 13.09 -15.35
CA LYS A 10 -5.11 13.67 -14.27
C LYS A 10 -3.65 13.72 -14.71
N THR A 11 -3.04 14.89 -14.56
CA THR A 11 -1.62 15.09 -14.84
C THR A 11 -0.93 15.58 -13.57
N PRO A 12 -0.17 14.75 -12.88
CA PRO A 12 0.60 15.17 -11.72
C PRO A 12 1.60 16.28 -12.06
N SER A 13 1.83 17.18 -11.12
CA SER A 13 2.80 18.27 -11.27
C SER A 13 3.90 18.12 -10.21
N PRO A 14 5.14 17.79 -10.58
CA PRO A 14 6.24 17.71 -9.63
C PRO A 14 6.50 19.01 -8.86
N GLU A 15 6.09 20.15 -9.43
CA GLU A 15 6.21 21.49 -8.82
C GLU A 15 5.03 21.85 -7.90
N TYR A 16 4.09 20.93 -7.68
CA TYR A 16 2.94 21.20 -6.82
C TYR A 16 3.40 21.57 -5.40
N ALA A 17 2.91 22.71 -4.92
CA ALA A 17 3.14 23.20 -3.57
C ALA A 17 1.80 23.52 -2.91
N GLY A 18 1.41 22.73 -1.94
CA GLY A 18 0.15 22.90 -1.21
C GLY A 18 -0.04 21.79 -0.17
N ILE A 19 -1.17 21.87 0.54
CA ILE A 19 -1.54 20.85 1.50
C ILE A 19 -2.07 19.65 0.72
N ALA A 20 -1.53 18.47 0.99
CA ALA A 20 -2.08 17.19 0.54
C ALA A 20 -2.99 16.61 1.61
N THR A 21 -4.08 16.01 1.19
CA THR A 21 -4.99 15.23 2.04
C THR A 21 -4.66 13.74 1.92
N ASN A 22 -5.25 12.91 2.80
CA ASN A 22 -5.05 11.46 2.70
C ASN A 22 -5.58 10.88 1.37
N ASP A 23 -6.63 11.48 0.82
CA ASP A 23 -7.21 11.08 -0.47
C ASP A 23 -6.29 11.35 -1.67
N ASP A 24 -5.26 12.21 -1.48
CA ASP A 24 -4.27 12.47 -2.52
C ASP A 24 -3.17 11.39 -2.60
N PHE A 25 -3.15 10.47 -1.65
CA PHE A 25 -2.23 9.34 -1.66
C PHE A 25 -2.93 8.07 -2.15
N VAL A 26 -2.37 7.48 -3.18
CA VAL A 26 -2.92 6.30 -3.84
C VAL A 26 -2.08 5.09 -3.53
N LEU A 27 -2.71 4.09 -2.91
CA LEU A 27 -2.16 2.73 -2.79
C LEU A 27 -2.82 1.86 -3.87
N ALA A 28 -2.02 1.22 -4.70
CA ALA A 28 -2.49 0.30 -5.72
C ALA A 28 -1.68 -1.00 -5.70
N VAL A 29 -2.36 -2.13 -5.88
CA VAL A 29 -1.81 -3.47 -5.71
C VAL A 29 -2.07 -4.30 -6.97
N ALA A 30 -1.08 -5.02 -7.44
CA ALA A 30 -1.23 -5.93 -8.57
C ALA A 30 -1.80 -7.27 -8.11
N THR A 31 -3.13 -7.36 -7.95
CA THR A 31 -3.81 -8.54 -7.39
C THR A 31 -3.60 -9.82 -8.20
N THR A 32 -3.36 -9.71 -9.51
CA THR A 32 -3.16 -10.83 -10.45
C THR A 32 -1.71 -11.26 -10.62
N ALA A 33 -0.74 -10.43 -10.19
CA ALA A 33 0.68 -10.73 -10.30
C ALA A 33 1.20 -11.37 -9.01
N THR A 34 2.28 -12.14 -9.10
CA THR A 34 3.03 -12.65 -7.95
C THR A 34 4.34 -11.89 -7.80
N SER A 35 4.86 -11.82 -6.57
CA SER A 35 6.17 -11.22 -6.28
C SER A 35 7.26 -11.83 -7.17
N GLY A 36 8.10 -10.98 -7.77
CA GLY A 36 9.17 -11.41 -8.67
C GLY A 36 8.70 -11.99 -10.02
N GLY A 37 7.39 -11.87 -10.33
CA GLY A 37 6.80 -12.32 -11.60
C GLY A 37 7.06 -11.35 -12.76
N THR A 38 6.26 -11.49 -13.83
CA THR A 38 6.31 -10.60 -14.98
C THR A 38 6.05 -9.16 -14.55
N ALA A 39 6.79 -8.21 -15.10
CA ALA A 39 6.57 -6.78 -14.85
C ALA A 39 5.09 -6.43 -15.12
N VAL A 40 4.48 -5.75 -14.17
CA VAL A 40 3.09 -5.30 -14.27
C VAL A 40 3.11 -3.88 -14.84
N GLU A 41 2.30 -3.63 -15.85
CA GLU A 41 2.11 -2.28 -16.36
C GLU A 41 1.44 -1.41 -15.29
N ASP A 42 1.88 -0.17 -15.13
CA ASP A 42 1.39 0.71 -14.07
C ASP A 42 -0.15 0.85 -14.08
N GLY A 43 -0.77 0.81 -15.25
CA GLY A 43 -2.23 0.89 -15.40
C GLY A 43 -3.01 -0.33 -14.91
N ASP A 44 -2.36 -1.47 -14.72
CA ASP A 44 -3.02 -2.74 -14.37
C ASP A 44 -3.14 -2.98 -12.86
N TYR A 45 -2.54 -2.11 -12.05
CA TYR A 45 -2.71 -2.16 -10.60
C TYR A 45 -4.15 -1.85 -10.21
N ASP A 46 -4.65 -2.56 -9.20
CA ASP A 46 -5.95 -2.33 -8.59
C ASP A 46 -5.84 -1.33 -7.44
N VAL A 47 -6.59 -0.24 -7.52
CA VAL A 47 -6.57 0.82 -6.51
C VAL A 47 -7.30 0.38 -5.25
N VAL A 48 -6.68 0.58 -4.10
CA VAL A 48 -7.23 0.30 -2.77
C VAL A 48 -8.08 1.50 -2.34
N GLN A 49 -9.38 1.48 -2.62
CA GLN A 49 -10.26 2.62 -2.31
C GLN A 49 -11.71 2.26 -2.02
N ALA A 50 -12.27 1.24 -2.67
CA ALA A 50 -13.70 0.94 -2.54
C ALA A 50 -14.03 0.50 -1.12
N GLY A 51 -14.92 1.22 -0.44
CA GLY A 51 -15.29 0.96 0.95
C GLY A 51 -14.18 1.20 1.98
N VAL A 52 -12.98 1.60 1.58
CA VAL A 52 -11.88 1.91 2.50
C VAL A 52 -12.17 3.24 3.20
N THR A 53 -12.23 3.21 4.52
CA THR A 53 -12.46 4.38 5.38
C THR A 53 -11.17 4.93 5.98
N HIS A 54 -10.16 4.08 6.06
CA HIS A 54 -8.84 4.44 6.58
C HIS A 54 -7.75 3.67 5.85
N HIS A 55 -6.73 4.39 5.40
CA HIS A 55 -5.46 3.78 5.05
C HIS A 55 -4.32 4.64 5.62
N GLU A 56 -3.38 4.00 6.27
CA GLU A 56 -2.22 4.66 6.86
C GLU A 56 -0.95 3.99 6.36
N GLY A 57 -0.02 4.80 5.86
CA GLY A 57 1.32 4.35 5.53
C GLY A 57 2.31 4.80 6.59
N SER A 58 2.96 3.86 7.27
CA SER A 58 3.97 4.13 8.29
C SER A 58 5.31 3.46 7.97
N ILE A 59 6.33 3.83 8.72
CA ILE A 59 7.67 3.28 8.61
C ILE A 59 8.10 2.83 10.00
N ASP A 60 8.20 1.50 10.17
CA ASP A 60 8.70 0.91 11.39
C ASP A 60 10.23 0.96 11.39
N SER A 61 10.79 1.55 12.44
CA SER A 61 12.23 1.75 12.56
C SER A 61 12.79 0.91 13.71
N GLU A 62 13.83 0.14 13.41
CA GLU A 62 14.63 -0.51 14.42
C GLU A 62 15.83 0.36 14.78
N THR A 63 16.10 0.49 16.08
CA THR A 63 17.23 1.29 16.59
C THR A 63 18.04 0.50 17.60
N ASP A 64 19.36 0.68 17.58
CA ASP A 64 20.30 0.17 18.56
C ASP A 64 20.90 1.33 19.36
N ASP A 65 20.84 1.23 20.68
CA ASP A 65 21.32 2.24 21.61
C ASP A 65 22.60 1.75 22.29
N LYS A 66 23.66 2.51 22.18
CA LYS A 66 24.94 2.22 22.86
C LYS A 66 25.37 3.36 23.76
N GLN A 67 25.74 3.02 24.99
CA GLN A 67 26.33 3.97 25.93
C GLN A 67 27.84 3.88 25.83
N TYR A 68 28.49 4.94 25.36
CA TYR A 68 29.93 5.03 25.26
C TYR A 68 30.52 5.79 26.46
N ILE A 69 31.69 5.37 26.90
CA ILE A 69 32.44 6.07 27.96
C ILE A 69 32.84 7.46 27.42
N ARG A 70 32.49 8.54 28.14
CA ARG A 70 32.76 9.95 27.86
C ARG A 70 31.99 10.60 26.72
N THR A 71 31.42 9.86 25.79
CA THR A 71 30.64 10.43 24.67
C THR A 71 29.15 10.29 24.82
N GLY A 72 28.69 9.56 25.84
CA GLY A 72 27.26 9.42 26.16
C GLY A 72 26.51 8.38 25.31
N LYS A 73 25.20 8.47 25.31
CA LYS A 73 24.31 7.59 24.55
C LYS A 73 24.32 7.96 23.08
N GLN A 74 24.48 6.96 22.21
CA GLN A 74 24.34 7.09 20.76
C GLN A 74 23.29 6.12 20.27
N THR A 75 22.36 6.61 19.47
CA THR A 75 21.28 5.82 18.83
C THR A 75 21.62 5.66 17.35
N THR A 76 21.61 4.42 16.88
CA THR A 76 21.84 4.09 15.47
C THR A 76 20.60 3.38 14.93
N ARG A 77 20.07 3.81 13.78
CA ARG A 77 19.00 3.12 13.09
C ARG A 77 19.56 1.88 12.39
N THR A 78 19.06 0.71 12.73
CA THR A 78 19.55 -0.58 12.21
C THR A 78 18.65 -1.16 11.12
N GLY A 79 17.38 -0.73 11.06
CA GLY A 79 16.43 -1.18 10.07
C GLY A 79 15.26 -0.22 9.87
N ALA A 80 14.54 -0.40 8.78
CA ALA A 80 13.27 0.24 8.50
C ALA A 80 12.41 -0.64 7.60
N GLN A 81 11.13 -0.73 7.90
CA GLN A 81 10.15 -1.47 7.11
C GLN A 81 8.97 -0.54 6.81
N ARG A 82 8.53 -0.54 5.56
CA ARG A 82 7.29 0.13 5.16
C ARG A 82 6.10 -0.72 5.55
N THR A 83 5.13 -0.11 6.21
CA THR A 83 3.89 -0.78 6.61
C THR A 83 2.67 0.03 6.18
N PHE A 84 1.58 -0.65 5.87
CA PHE A 84 0.28 -0.05 5.61
C PHE A 84 -0.77 -0.73 6.47
N SER A 85 -1.67 0.07 7.07
CA SER A 85 -2.89 -0.41 7.69
C SER A 85 -4.07 0.05 6.84
N ILE A 86 -4.96 -0.88 6.50
CA ILE A 86 -6.10 -0.65 5.60
C ILE A 86 -7.35 -1.16 6.30
N GLU A 87 -8.30 -0.25 6.53
CA GLU A 87 -9.56 -0.57 7.20
C GLU A 87 -10.74 -0.01 6.41
N GLY A 88 -11.88 -0.67 6.50
CA GLY A 88 -13.08 -0.18 5.83
C GLY A 88 -14.27 -1.13 5.91
N ASP A 89 -15.29 -0.81 5.12
CA ASP A 89 -16.49 -1.61 4.95
C ASP A 89 -16.33 -2.59 3.78
N ARG A 90 -16.78 -3.80 3.98
CA ARG A 90 -16.74 -4.86 2.95
C ARG A 90 -17.62 -4.51 1.76
N MET A 91 -17.02 -4.33 0.60
CA MET A 91 -17.71 -4.18 -0.69
C MET A 91 -17.52 -5.44 -1.54
N VAL A 92 -18.57 -6.26 -1.63
CA VAL A 92 -18.57 -7.47 -2.45
C VAL A 92 -18.54 -7.08 -3.93
N GLY A 93 -17.62 -7.67 -4.69
CA GLY A 93 -17.39 -7.35 -6.10
C GLY A 93 -16.26 -6.34 -6.34
N ASP A 94 -15.65 -5.78 -5.31
CA ASP A 94 -14.41 -5.03 -5.45
C ASP A 94 -13.21 -5.97 -5.64
N VAL A 95 -12.41 -5.73 -6.67
CA VAL A 95 -11.34 -6.63 -7.08
C VAL A 95 -10.27 -6.79 -5.99
N PHE A 96 -9.87 -5.69 -5.35
CA PHE A 96 -8.88 -5.73 -4.29
C PHE A 96 -9.41 -6.49 -3.08
N GLN A 97 -10.61 -6.13 -2.59
CA GLN A 97 -11.19 -6.77 -1.41
C GLN A 97 -11.51 -8.25 -1.63
N ASP A 98 -12.08 -8.60 -2.79
CA ASP A 98 -12.38 -10.00 -3.12
C ASP A 98 -11.12 -10.85 -3.19
N TRP A 99 -10.02 -10.28 -3.70
CA TRP A 99 -8.73 -10.94 -3.69
C TRP A 99 -8.16 -11.04 -2.26
N ALA A 100 -8.06 -9.93 -1.54
CA ALA A 100 -7.41 -9.84 -0.23
C ALA A 100 -8.13 -10.71 0.82
N LEU A 101 -9.46 -10.71 0.81
CA LEU A 101 -10.29 -11.47 1.75
C LEU A 101 -10.60 -12.90 1.25
N SER A 102 -9.96 -13.35 0.18
CA SER A 102 -10.07 -14.76 -0.26
C SER A 102 -9.36 -15.70 0.72
N ASN A 103 -9.84 -16.95 0.79
CA ASN A 103 -9.21 -17.96 1.64
C ASN A 103 -7.73 -18.23 1.28
N VAL A 104 -7.37 -17.99 0.02
CA VAL A 104 -5.98 -18.16 -0.46
C VAL A 104 -5.06 -17.13 0.19
N ILE A 105 -5.53 -15.92 0.43
CA ILE A 105 -4.74 -14.86 1.07
C ILE A 105 -4.86 -14.94 2.58
N LYS A 106 -6.08 -15.08 3.12
CA LYS A 106 -6.31 -15.17 4.57
C LYS A 106 -5.51 -16.28 5.27
N PHE A 107 -5.33 -17.41 4.61
CA PHE A 107 -4.63 -18.59 5.14
C PHE A 107 -3.36 -18.93 4.36
N GLY A 108 -2.98 -18.08 3.41
CA GLY A 108 -1.78 -18.26 2.60
C GLY A 108 -0.50 -18.01 3.37
N VAL A 109 0.59 -18.56 2.86
CA VAL A 109 1.93 -18.39 3.43
C VAL A 109 2.96 -18.09 2.33
N GLY A 110 4.06 -17.45 2.73
CA GLY A 110 5.17 -17.16 1.84
C GLY A 110 4.78 -16.26 0.67
N SER A 111 5.22 -16.60 -0.54
CA SER A 111 4.97 -15.79 -1.74
C SER A 111 3.49 -15.72 -2.17
N THR A 112 2.64 -16.58 -1.63
CA THR A 112 1.19 -16.57 -1.95
C THR A 112 0.52 -15.29 -1.51
N VAL A 113 0.96 -14.69 -0.41
CA VAL A 113 0.40 -13.46 0.18
C VAL A 113 1.21 -12.21 -0.19
N VAL A 114 2.18 -12.32 -1.08
CA VAL A 114 3.04 -11.21 -1.50
C VAL A 114 2.62 -10.71 -2.88
N ARG A 115 2.42 -9.38 -3.00
CA ARG A 115 2.04 -8.74 -4.27
C ARG A 115 2.82 -7.45 -4.49
N PRO A 116 3.13 -7.14 -5.76
CA PRO A 116 3.64 -5.84 -6.14
C PRO A 116 2.67 -4.73 -5.80
N TYR A 117 3.20 -3.59 -5.35
CA TYR A 117 2.42 -2.40 -5.05
C TYR A 117 3.08 -1.14 -5.61
N ILE A 118 2.27 -0.12 -5.77
CA ILE A 118 2.65 1.27 -6.01
C ILE A 118 1.94 2.14 -4.97
N TYR A 119 2.68 3.05 -4.35
CA TYR A 119 2.13 4.06 -3.45
C TYR A 119 2.69 5.42 -3.82
N PHE A 120 1.84 6.37 -4.17
CA PHE A 120 2.29 7.68 -4.63
C PHE A 120 1.26 8.77 -4.34
N ASN A 121 1.74 10.02 -4.35
CA ASN A 121 0.90 11.20 -4.28
C ASN A 121 0.39 11.57 -5.67
N ILE A 122 -0.94 11.64 -5.85
CA ILE A 122 -1.58 11.94 -7.14
C ILE A 122 -1.30 13.35 -7.65
N LEU A 123 -1.00 14.29 -6.74
CA LEU A 123 -0.73 15.70 -7.07
C LEU A 123 0.66 15.88 -7.67
N THR A 124 1.66 15.17 -7.14
CA THR A 124 3.06 15.27 -7.56
C THR A 124 3.50 14.14 -8.48
N GLY A 125 2.84 13.00 -8.43
CA GLY A 125 3.23 11.76 -9.11
C GLY A 125 4.38 11.01 -8.42
N ALA A 126 4.98 11.59 -7.39
CA ALA A 126 6.11 10.98 -6.69
C ALA A 126 5.64 9.97 -5.63
N GLY A 127 6.36 8.88 -5.50
CA GLY A 127 6.04 7.82 -4.56
C GLY A 127 7.07 6.70 -4.50
N GLU A 128 6.60 5.51 -4.19
CA GLU A 128 7.42 4.31 -4.03
C GLU A 128 6.73 3.09 -4.62
N LYS A 129 7.50 2.06 -4.92
CA LYS A 129 7.02 0.75 -5.39
C LYS A 129 7.86 -0.37 -4.81
N GLY A 130 7.25 -1.55 -4.71
CA GLY A 130 7.91 -2.75 -4.20
C GLY A 130 6.94 -3.91 -4.09
N ASP A 131 7.22 -4.81 -3.17
CA ASP A 131 6.36 -5.93 -2.85
C ASP A 131 5.86 -5.82 -1.41
N LEU A 132 4.55 -6.04 -1.19
CA LEU A 132 3.91 -6.11 0.12
C LEU A 132 3.46 -7.54 0.42
N MET A 133 3.71 -7.97 1.64
CA MET A 133 3.09 -9.13 2.27
C MET A 133 1.82 -8.66 2.96
N PHE A 134 0.69 -9.32 2.69
CA PHE A 134 -0.62 -9.00 3.24
C PHE A 134 -0.97 -9.93 4.39
N ASP A 135 -1.42 -9.34 5.50
CA ASP A 135 -1.88 -10.03 6.71
C ASP A 135 -3.29 -9.55 7.07
N VAL A 136 -4.27 -10.41 6.87
CA VAL A 136 -5.68 -10.09 7.13
C VAL A 136 -5.95 -10.27 8.63
N GLN A 137 -6.24 -9.16 9.31
CA GLN A 137 -6.54 -9.14 10.74
C GLN A 137 -8.02 -9.46 11.00
N ASP A 138 -8.91 -8.83 10.23
CA ASP A 138 -10.35 -9.02 10.30
C ASP A 138 -10.93 -9.13 8.88
N ASP A 139 -11.78 -10.10 8.63
CA ASP A 139 -12.52 -10.26 7.39
C ASP A 139 -14.02 -9.95 7.51
N GLN A 140 -14.49 -9.86 8.75
CA GLN A 140 -15.86 -9.51 9.09
C GLN A 140 -15.95 -9.05 10.55
N SER A 141 -16.24 -7.77 10.78
CA SER A 141 -16.52 -7.19 12.09
C SER A 141 -17.81 -6.37 12.02
N GLY A 142 -18.46 -6.13 13.18
CA GLY A 142 -19.69 -5.35 13.30
C GLY A 142 -20.84 -6.13 13.94
N ASP A 143 -21.83 -5.40 14.41
CA ASP A 143 -23.04 -5.95 15.02
C ASP A 143 -24.10 -6.31 13.96
N ALA A 144 -25.14 -7.04 14.37
CA ALA A 144 -26.22 -7.43 13.49
C ALA A 144 -26.93 -6.20 12.90
N GLY A 145 -26.93 -6.06 11.57
CA GLY A 145 -27.55 -4.94 10.86
C GLY A 145 -26.59 -3.80 10.53
N GLU A 146 -25.33 -3.87 10.96
CA GLU A 146 -24.27 -2.95 10.56
C GLU A 146 -23.51 -3.44 9.31
N ASN A 147 -22.73 -2.56 8.71
CA ASN A 147 -21.83 -2.95 7.64
C ASN A 147 -20.76 -3.90 8.20
N ALA A 148 -20.38 -4.88 7.41
CA ALA A 148 -19.27 -5.75 7.77
C ALA A 148 -17.94 -5.00 7.55
N GLY A 149 -17.18 -4.79 8.63
CA GLY A 149 -15.85 -4.19 8.58
C GLY A 149 -14.76 -5.20 8.19
N PHE A 150 -13.65 -4.70 7.67
CA PHE A 150 -12.44 -5.49 7.46
C PHE A 150 -11.19 -4.69 7.89
N SER A 151 -10.13 -5.41 8.24
CA SER A 151 -8.82 -4.82 8.55
C SER A 151 -7.70 -5.69 7.98
N ILE A 152 -6.75 -5.04 7.34
CA ILE A 152 -5.60 -5.69 6.68
C ILE A 152 -4.35 -4.88 6.99
N ASP A 153 -3.32 -5.56 7.48
CA ASP A 153 -1.97 -5.01 7.57
C ASP A 153 -1.14 -5.49 6.40
N ALA A 154 -0.29 -4.61 5.87
CA ALA A 154 0.61 -4.97 4.79
C ALA A 154 2.02 -4.46 5.09
N HIS A 155 3.01 -5.33 4.87
CA HIS A 155 4.40 -5.08 5.21
C HIS A 155 5.30 -5.25 4.00
N SER A 156 6.21 -4.31 3.77
CA SER A 156 7.17 -4.44 2.67
C SER A 156 8.11 -5.61 2.92
N THR A 157 8.36 -6.39 1.87
CA THR A 157 9.30 -7.53 1.93
C THR A 157 10.76 -7.12 1.74
N ALA A 158 10.97 -5.91 1.19
CA ALA A 158 12.27 -5.28 0.98
C ALA A 158 12.13 -3.77 1.03
N THR A 159 13.25 -3.05 0.99
CA THR A 159 13.24 -1.58 0.87
C THR A 159 12.55 -1.18 -0.42
N PRO A 160 11.50 -0.34 -0.38
CA PRO A 160 10.85 0.16 -1.57
C PRO A 160 11.78 0.95 -2.46
N ALA A 161 11.56 0.90 -3.77
CA ALA A 161 12.25 1.72 -4.75
C ALA A 161 11.46 2.99 -5.05
N ASP A 162 12.14 4.06 -5.42
CA ASP A 162 11.50 5.28 -5.88
C ASP A 162 10.60 5.00 -7.09
N TYR A 163 9.45 5.65 -7.11
CA TYR A 163 8.48 5.59 -8.18
C TYR A 163 8.04 6.99 -8.59
N THR A 164 7.85 7.19 -9.88
CA THR A 164 7.22 8.40 -10.41
C THR A 164 6.20 8.00 -11.46
N TYR A 165 4.95 8.37 -11.21
CA TYR A 165 3.89 8.13 -12.18
C TYR A 165 4.14 8.95 -13.45
N THR A 166 4.12 8.28 -14.59
CA THR A 166 4.23 8.91 -15.90
C THR A 166 2.94 8.65 -16.67
N PRO A 167 2.17 9.71 -17.03
CA PRO A 167 0.98 9.53 -17.85
C PRO A 167 1.32 8.81 -19.16
N PRO A 168 0.46 7.90 -19.63
CA PRO A 168 0.66 7.27 -20.94
C PRO A 168 0.69 8.33 -22.04
N ALA A 169 1.60 8.17 -23.00
CA ALA A 169 1.74 9.11 -24.10
C ALA A 169 0.44 9.16 -24.93
N GLY A 170 -0.28 10.27 -24.86
CA GLY A 170 -1.51 10.49 -25.62
C GLY A 170 -2.82 10.48 -24.82
N ALA A 171 -2.75 10.64 -23.48
CA ALA A 171 -3.94 10.86 -22.65
C ALA A 171 -4.33 12.34 -22.64
#